data_4cd1167c7ed17e557eb2af92989245e6
#
_entry.id   4cd1167c7ed17e557eb2af92989245e6
#
_cell.length_a   1.000
_cell.length_b   1.000
_cell.length_c   1.000
_cell.angle_alpha   90.00
_cell.angle_beta   90.00
_cell.angle_gamma   90.00
#
_symmetry.space_group_name_H-M   'P 1'
#
loop_
_entity.id
_entity.type
_entity.pdbx_description
1 polymer ?
#
loop_
_entity_poly.entity_id
_entity_poly.type
_entity_poly.pdbx_seq_one_letter_code
_entity_poly.pdbx_strand_id
1 'polypeptide(L)'
;MKIALLQLEVLEKNKEANVAHGLQLAAEAAKKHDLLVLPEVWTTGYSLGHLEQDAETQASPVLAQLAEIARNEQCAILAGSVPMRHADGKIYNTSAAINKNGEIVNLYDKVHLFGLFHEEDFFAPGNNFQAFTLDGLCCGSTICYDLRFPELFRHLAL
;
A
#
# COMPACT_ATOMS: atom_id res chain seq x y z
N MET A 1 6.53 5.70 -19.81
CA MET A 1 6.46 5.52 -18.36
C MET A 1 7.41 4.41 -17.96
N LYS A 2 8.32 4.68 -17.04
CA LYS A 2 9.25 3.68 -16.44
C LYS A 2 8.72 3.32 -15.07
N ILE A 3 8.52 2.02 -14.81
CA ILE A 3 7.98 1.52 -13.54
C ILE A 3 9.07 0.73 -12.82
N ALA A 4 9.23 0.96 -11.52
CA ALA A 4 10.04 0.12 -10.65
C ALA A 4 9.15 -0.67 -9.70
N LEU A 5 9.33 -1.99 -9.69
CA LEU A 5 8.77 -2.87 -8.68
C LEU A 5 9.83 -3.04 -7.58
N LEU A 6 9.58 -2.50 -6.41
CA LEU A 6 10.52 -2.58 -5.30
C LEU A 6 10.37 -3.92 -4.59
N GLN A 7 11.40 -4.74 -4.66
CA GLN A 7 11.45 -6.02 -3.97
C GLN A 7 12.26 -5.87 -2.69
N LEU A 8 11.58 -5.99 -1.55
CA LEU A 8 12.16 -5.80 -0.22
C LEU A 8 12.35 -7.15 0.47
N GLU A 9 13.44 -7.30 1.19
CA GLU A 9 13.53 -8.27 2.26
C GLU A 9 12.83 -7.70 3.48
N VAL A 10 11.66 -8.24 3.80
CA VAL A 10 10.85 -7.79 4.94
C VAL A 10 11.21 -8.61 6.16
N LEU A 11 11.72 -7.94 7.19
CA LEU A 11 12.09 -8.54 8.47
C LEU A 11 10.86 -8.63 9.36
N GLU A 12 10.55 -9.84 9.84
CA GLU A 12 9.47 -10.03 10.81
C GLU A 12 9.76 -9.29 12.13
N LYS A 13 8.74 -8.66 12.71
CA LYS A 13 8.81 -7.95 14.00
C LYS A 13 9.83 -6.81 14.05
N ASN A 14 10.19 -6.24 12.91
CA ASN A 14 11.13 -5.13 12.85
C ASN A 14 10.62 -4.03 11.90
N LYS A 15 9.52 -3.39 12.31
CA LYS A 15 8.87 -2.33 11.55
C LYS A 15 9.83 -1.18 11.22
N GLU A 16 10.64 -0.74 12.18
CA GLU A 16 11.57 0.37 11.99
C GLU A 16 12.58 0.09 10.87
N ALA A 17 13.19 -1.11 10.88
CA ALA A 17 14.14 -1.48 9.85
C ALA A 17 13.48 -1.63 8.47
N ASN A 18 12.28 -2.21 8.40
CA ASN A 18 11.52 -2.35 7.16
C ASN A 18 11.18 -0.98 6.58
N VAL A 19 10.68 -0.06 7.40
CA VAL A 19 10.33 1.29 6.99
C VAL A 19 11.57 2.05 6.51
N ALA A 20 12.66 2.03 7.27
CA ALA A 20 13.90 2.70 6.90
C ALA A 20 14.43 2.19 5.55
N HIS A 21 14.47 0.86 5.36
CA HIS A 21 14.94 0.24 4.11
C HIS A 21 14.00 0.54 2.93
N GLY A 22 12.68 0.42 3.15
CA GLY A 22 11.69 0.69 2.09
C GLY A 22 11.72 2.15 1.62
N LEU A 23 11.82 3.10 2.54
CA LEU A 23 11.92 4.52 2.22
C LEU A 23 13.23 4.88 1.51
N GLN A 24 14.35 4.31 1.95
CA GLN A 24 15.63 4.49 1.26
C GLN A 24 15.56 3.99 -0.18
N LEU A 25 15.05 2.78 -0.39
CA LEU A 25 14.94 2.18 -1.72
C LEU A 25 13.98 2.97 -2.61
N ALA A 26 12.87 3.45 -2.04
CA ALA A 26 11.91 4.30 -2.75
C ALA A 26 12.56 5.62 -3.20
N ALA A 27 13.31 6.29 -2.32
CA ALA A 27 14.00 7.54 -2.64
C ALA A 27 15.07 7.37 -3.74
N GLU A 28 15.79 6.25 -3.73
CA GLU A 28 16.78 5.95 -4.77
C GLU A 28 16.13 5.63 -6.12
N ALA A 29 15.07 4.83 -6.11
CA ALA A 29 14.36 4.40 -7.32
C ALA A 29 13.56 5.55 -7.97
N ALA A 30 12.95 6.42 -7.17
CA ALA A 30 12.14 7.54 -7.65
C ALA A 30 12.91 8.48 -8.59
N LYS A 31 14.21 8.66 -8.37
CA LYS A 31 15.09 9.50 -9.22
C LYS A 31 15.16 9.07 -10.69
N LYS A 32 14.74 7.85 -11.02
CA LYS A 32 14.95 7.25 -12.35
C LYS A 32 13.67 6.68 -12.97
N HIS A 33 12.56 6.71 -12.23
CA HIS A 33 11.30 6.08 -12.64
C HIS A 33 10.13 7.05 -12.52
N ASP A 34 9.07 6.79 -13.27
CA ASP A 34 7.85 7.60 -13.27
C ASP A 34 6.83 7.07 -12.24
N LEU A 35 6.93 5.77 -11.88
CA LEU A 35 6.06 5.10 -10.93
C LEU A 35 6.83 4.04 -10.15
N LEU A 36 6.62 4.03 -8.83
CA LEU A 36 7.10 2.96 -7.95
C LEU A 36 5.94 2.11 -7.46
N VAL A 37 6.21 0.83 -7.24
CA VAL A 37 5.26 -0.10 -6.62
C VAL A 37 5.98 -0.83 -5.49
N LEU A 38 5.49 -0.66 -4.26
CA LEU A 38 5.99 -1.35 -3.07
C LEU A 38 5.20 -2.66 -2.82
N PRO A 39 5.73 -3.60 -2.00
CA PRO A 39 5.06 -4.86 -1.71
C PRO A 39 3.85 -4.74 -0.77
N GLU A 40 3.13 -5.86 -0.61
CA GLU A 40 2.06 -6.00 0.38
C GLU A 40 2.63 -6.09 1.79
N VAL A 41 1.99 -5.42 2.76
CA VAL A 41 2.29 -5.44 4.22
C VAL A 41 3.78 -5.25 4.52
N TRP A 42 4.48 -4.47 3.71
CA TRP A 42 5.93 -4.36 3.72
C TRP A 42 6.51 -3.74 5.00
N THR A 43 5.71 -3.00 5.76
CA THR A 43 6.17 -2.38 7.00
C THR A 43 6.33 -3.38 8.15
N THR A 44 5.47 -4.40 8.20
CA THR A 44 5.41 -5.35 9.33
C THR A 44 5.70 -6.80 8.91
N GLY A 45 5.60 -7.09 7.60
CA GLY A 45 5.48 -8.46 7.13
C GLY A 45 4.20 -9.11 7.67
N TYR A 46 4.12 -10.41 7.55
CA TYR A 46 2.98 -11.21 8.04
C TYR A 46 3.11 -11.60 9.53
N SER A 47 3.86 -10.83 10.32
CA SER A 47 3.91 -10.96 11.77
C SER A 47 2.67 -10.36 12.43
N LEU A 48 1.49 -10.89 12.09
CA LEU A 48 0.18 -10.29 12.35
C LEU A 48 -0.17 -10.13 13.83
N GLY A 49 0.45 -10.92 14.73
CA GLY A 49 0.19 -10.85 16.17
C GLY A 49 0.60 -9.54 16.88
N HIS A 50 1.27 -8.62 16.18
CA HIS A 50 1.71 -7.32 16.70
C HIS A 50 0.99 -6.12 16.07
N LEU A 51 -0.02 -6.35 15.23
CA LEU A 51 -0.68 -5.29 14.46
C LEU A 51 -1.34 -4.21 15.33
N GLU A 52 -1.80 -4.55 16.54
CA GLU A 52 -2.36 -3.57 17.48
C GLU A 52 -1.37 -2.44 17.80
N GLN A 53 -0.08 -2.74 17.83
CA GLN A 53 0.99 -1.80 18.13
C GLN A 53 1.59 -1.18 16.87
N ASP A 54 1.65 -1.95 15.78
CA ASP A 54 2.39 -1.62 14.57
C ASP A 54 1.52 -0.98 13.47
N ALA A 55 0.19 -1.04 13.59
CA ALA A 55 -0.70 -0.47 12.59
C ALA A 55 -0.52 1.05 12.48
N GLU A 56 -0.44 1.52 11.25
CA GLU A 56 -0.48 2.94 10.93
C GLU A 56 -1.85 3.55 11.30
N THR A 57 -1.90 4.85 11.41
CA THR A 57 -3.15 5.62 11.52
C THR A 57 -3.39 6.40 10.22
N GLN A 58 -4.51 7.10 10.10
CA GLN A 58 -4.77 7.97 8.95
C GLN A 58 -3.70 9.07 8.77
N ALA A 59 -3.00 9.44 9.84
CA ALA A 59 -1.87 10.37 9.81
C ALA A 59 -0.52 9.64 9.65
N SER A 60 -0.51 8.51 8.94
CA SER A 60 0.66 7.64 8.78
C SER A 60 1.95 8.40 8.45
N PRO A 61 2.96 8.36 9.33
CA PRO A 61 4.27 8.94 9.03
C PRO A 61 4.95 8.30 7.83
N VAL A 62 4.69 7.01 7.58
CA VAL A 62 5.24 6.27 6.45
C VAL A 62 4.67 6.78 5.14
N LEU A 63 3.35 6.94 5.06
CA LEU A 63 2.71 7.48 3.85
C LEU A 63 3.10 8.95 3.63
N ALA A 64 3.26 9.73 4.69
CA ALA A 64 3.72 11.13 4.60
C ALA A 64 5.13 11.22 4.01
N GLN A 65 6.05 10.35 4.42
CA GLN A 65 7.42 10.31 3.86
C GLN A 65 7.43 9.83 2.40
N LEU A 66 6.60 8.85 2.04
CA LEU A 66 6.44 8.44 0.64
C LEU A 66 5.85 9.58 -0.20
N ALA A 67 4.90 10.34 0.32
CA ALA A 67 4.33 11.51 -0.33
C ALA A 67 5.37 12.63 -0.56
N GLU A 68 6.28 12.82 0.39
CA GLU A 68 7.41 13.74 0.24
C GLU A 68 8.38 13.28 -0.85
N ILE A 69 8.73 11.98 -0.89
CA ILE A 69 9.55 11.41 -1.97
C ILE A 69 8.87 11.59 -3.32
N ALA A 70 7.57 11.27 -3.43
CA ALA A 70 6.81 11.42 -4.67
C ALA A 70 6.87 12.85 -5.20
N ARG A 71 6.67 13.84 -4.32
CA ARG A 71 6.72 15.27 -4.66
C ARG A 71 8.10 15.73 -5.07
N ASN A 72 9.12 15.38 -4.31
CA ASN A 72 10.48 15.85 -4.54
C ASN A 72 11.09 15.30 -5.83
N GLU A 73 10.78 14.04 -6.14
CA GLU A 73 11.32 13.34 -7.31
C GLU A 73 10.35 13.34 -8.51
N GLN A 74 9.15 13.94 -8.35
CA GLN A 74 8.08 13.95 -9.37
C GLN A 74 7.72 12.55 -9.90
N CYS A 75 7.69 11.57 -9.00
CA CYS A 75 7.44 10.16 -9.25
C CYS A 75 6.20 9.69 -8.50
N ALA A 76 5.24 9.08 -9.19
CA ALA A 76 4.07 8.49 -8.53
C ALA A 76 4.47 7.25 -7.71
N ILE A 77 3.74 6.96 -6.64
CA ILE A 77 4.03 5.82 -5.78
C ILE A 77 2.74 5.07 -5.46
N LEU A 78 2.68 3.79 -5.85
CA LEU A 78 1.78 2.83 -5.24
C LEU A 78 2.50 2.27 -4.01
N ALA A 79 2.03 2.67 -2.83
CA ALA A 79 2.74 2.45 -1.57
C ALA A 79 2.72 0.99 -1.08
N GLY A 80 2.40 0.04 -1.97
CA GLY A 80 2.17 -1.33 -1.58
C GLY A 80 0.96 -1.40 -0.66
N SER A 81 1.08 -2.11 0.46
CA SER A 81 0.10 -1.97 1.52
C SER A 81 0.74 -1.94 2.91
N VAL A 82 0.01 -1.37 3.84
CA VAL A 82 0.38 -1.29 5.26
C VAL A 82 -0.83 -1.65 6.13
N PRO A 83 -0.62 -2.25 7.31
CA PRO A 83 -1.69 -2.34 8.30
C PRO A 83 -2.10 -0.93 8.73
N MET A 84 -3.38 -0.58 8.56
CA MET A 84 -3.90 0.76 8.88
C MET A 84 -5.12 0.66 9.77
N ARG A 85 -5.10 1.39 10.89
CA ARG A 85 -6.24 1.52 11.79
C ARG A 85 -7.14 2.65 11.32
N HIS A 86 -8.39 2.33 11.06
CA HIS A 86 -9.41 3.30 10.67
C HIS A 86 -10.19 3.85 11.88
N ALA A 87 -11.05 4.84 11.62
CA ALA A 87 -11.83 5.52 12.65
C ALA A 87 -12.84 4.60 13.38
N ASP A 88 -13.22 3.48 12.76
CA ASP A 88 -14.06 2.44 13.37
C ASP A 88 -13.30 1.54 14.35
N GLY A 89 -12.00 1.80 14.55
CA GLY A 89 -11.11 1.06 15.43
C GLY A 89 -10.53 -0.22 14.85
N LYS A 90 -10.98 -0.65 13.66
CA LYS A 90 -10.49 -1.87 13.01
C LYS A 90 -9.21 -1.60 12.23
N ILE A 91 -8.44 -2.65 12.03
CA ILE A 91 -7.22 -2.63 11.21
C ILE A 91 -7.54 -3.23 9.84
N TYR A 92 -7.06 -2.59 8.79
CA TYR A 92 -7.22 -3.00 7.40
C TYR A 92 -5.86 -3.20 6.76
N ASN A 93 -5.78 -4.07 5.76
CA ASN A 93 -4.64 -4.17 4.86
C ASN A 93 -4.84 -3.12 3.76
N THR A 94 -4.25 -1.92 3.94
CA THR A 94 -4.55 -0.72 3.15
C THR A 94 -3.43 -0.37 2.19
N SER A 95 -3.76 -0.22 0.92
CA SER A 95 -2.90 0.34 -0.13
C SER A 95 -3.20 1.82 -0.33
N ALA A 96 -2.17 2.61 -0.58
CA ALA A 96 -2.29 4.02 -0.95
C ALA A 96 -1.69 4.27 -2.33
N ALA A 97 -2.38 5.07 -3.15
CA ALA A 97 -1.85 5.63 -4.39
C ALA A 97 -1.52 7.09 -4.18
N ILE A 98 -0.27 7.46 -4.44
CA ILE A 98 0.28 8.80 -4.26
C ILE A 98 0.72 9.33 -5.62
N ASN A 99 0.17 10.48 -6.04
CA ASN A 99 0.55 11.11 -7.29
C ASN A 99 1.90 11.83 -7.16
N LYS A 100 2.46 12.26 -8.28
CA LYS A 100 3.74 12.98 -8.33
C LYS A 100 3.77 14.33 -7.58
N ASN A 101 2.60 14.86 -7.20
CA ASN A 101 2.52 16.05 -6.36
C ASN A 101 2.56 15.72 -4.86
N GLY A 102 2.66 14.43 -4.51
CA GLY A 102 2.63 13.95 -3.13
C GLY A 102 1.22 13.94 -2.51
N GLU A 103 0.18 13.89 -3.33
CA GLU A 103 -1.21 13.79 -2.86
C GLU A 103 -1.65 12.33 -2.86
N ILE A 104 -2.26 11.86 -1.78
CA ILE A 104 -2.90 10.54 -1.73
C ILE A 104 -4.21 10.66 -2.51
N VAL A 105 -4.26 10.04 -3.69
CA VAL A 105 -5.41 10.09 -4.59
C VAL A 105 -6.33 8.89 -4.45
N ASN A 106 -5.88 7.83 -3.80
CA ASN A 106 -6.71 6.66 -3.47
C ASN A 106 -6.20 5.95 -2.22
N LEU A 107 -7.13 5.46 -1.42
CA LEU A 107 -6.90 4.46 -0.37
C LEU A 107 -7.79 3.25 -0.69
N TYR A 108 -7.20 2.07 -0.64
CA TYR A 108 -7.90 0.82 -0.92
C TYR A 108 -7.62 -0.19 0.18
N ASP A 109 -8.66 -0.68 0.81
CA ASP A 109 -8.59 -1.75 1.79
C ASP A 109 -8.86 -3.08 1.10
N LYS A 110 -8.00 -4.07 1.32
CA LYS A 110 -8.12 -5.41 0.74
C LYS A 110 -9.50 -6.00 0.98
N VAL A 111 -10.20 -6.32 -0.12
CA VAL A 111 -11.58 -6.84 -0.04
C VAL A 111 -11.59 -8.33 0.27
N HIS A 112 -10.70 -9.09 -0.39
CA HIS A 112 -10.65 -10.54 -0.23
C HIS A 112 -9.45 -10.95 0.62
N LEU A 113 -9.71 -11.22 1.89
CA LEU A 113 -8.71 -11.67 2.85
C LEU A 113 -8.29 -13.12 2.55
N PHE A 114 -7.02 -13.44 2.81
CA PHE A 114 -6.46 -14.75 2.52
C PHE A 114 -6.56 -15.69 3.72
N GLY A 115 -7.58 -16.54 3.74
CA GLY A 115 -7.90 -17.41 4.87
C GLY A 115 -6.81 -18.42 5.25
N LEU A 116 -5.91 -18.82 4.32
CA LEU A 116 -4.79 -19.72 4.67
C LEU A 116 -3.76 -19.07 5.61
N PHE A 117 -3.72 -17.74 5.65
CA PHE A 117 -2.86 -16.99 6.59
C PHE A 117 -3.67 -16.44 7.77
N HIS A 118 -4.96 -16.82 7.87
CA HIS A 118 -5.86 -16.33 8.92
C HIS A 118 -5.92 -14.79 8.97
N GLU A 119 -5.88 -14.14 7.80
CA GLU A 119 -5.94 -12.68 7.73
C GLU A 119 -7.20 -12.12 8.36
N GLU A 120 -8.31 -12.86 8.32
CA GLU A 120 -9.61 -12.49 8.91
C GLU A 120 -9.58 -12.36 10.44
N ASP A 121 -8.60 -12.94 11.10
CA ASP A 121 -8.43 -12.83 12.56
C ASP A 121 -7.77 -11.48 12.94
N PHE A 122 -7.15 -10.79 11.98
CA PHE A 122 -6.33 -9.61 12.21
C PHE A 122 -6.79 -8.38 11.42
N PHE A 123 -7.29 -8.57 10.21
CA PHE A 123 -7.75 -7.51 9.33
C PHE A 123 -9.26 -7.56 9.13
N ALA A 124 -9.87 -6.39 9.05
CA ALA A 124 -11.22 -6.27 8.53
C ALA A 124 -11.20 -6.24 7.00
N PRO A 125 -12.18 -6.87 6.31
CA PRO A 125 -12.29 -6.76 4.87
C PRO A 125 -12.74 -5.36 4.45
N GLY A 126 -12.14 -4.85 3.37
CA GLY A 126 -12.60 -3.65 2.70
C GLY A 126 -13.95 -3.87 1.99
N ASN A 127 -14.64 -2.78 1.71
CA ASN A 127 -15.92 -2.81 1.02
C ASN A 127 -16.06 -1.76 -0.09
N ASN A 128 -14.98 -1.02 -0.33
CA ASN A 128 -14.96 0.05 -1.33
C ASN A 128 -13.85 -0.22 -2.35
N PHE A 129 -14.23 -0.28 -3.62
CA PHE A 129 -13.33 -0.46 -4.74
C PHE A 129 -13.82 0.40 -5.90
N GLN A 130 -13.02 1.39 -6.26
CA GLN A 130 -13.35 2.33 -7.33
C GLN A 130 -12.10 2.60 -8.17
N ALA A 131 -12.32 2.87 -9.46
CA ALA A 131 -11.28 3.40 -10.31
C ALA A 131 -10.93 4.83 -9.88
N PHE A 132 -9.67 5.18 -10.02
CA PHE A 132 -9.15 6.51 -9.69
C PHE A 132 -8.17 6.99 -10.77
N THR A 133 -7.86 8.27 -10.75
CA THR A 133 -6.88 8.85 -11.67
C THR A 133 -5.54 9.03 -10.97
N LEU A 134 -4.48 8.45 -11.55
CA LEU A 134 -3.10 8.64 -11.12
C LEU A 134 -2.32 9.29 -12.27
N ASP A 135 -1.98 10.57 -12.13
CA ASP A 135 -1.24 11.35 -13.13
C ASP A 135 -1.78 11.22 -14.57
N GLY A 136 -3.11 11.24 -14.70
CA GLY A 136 -3.80 11.14 -15.99
C GLY A 136 -4.10 9.72 -16.47
N LEU A 137 -3.70 8.70 -15.72
CA LEU A 137 -4.01 7.30 -15.97
C LEU A 137 -5.22 6.86 -15.16
N CYS A 138 -6.18 6.17 -15.78
CA CYS A 138 -7.24 5.47 -15.07
C CYS A 138 -6.68 4.18 -14.47
N CYS A 139 -6.77 4.05 -13.15
CA CYS A 139 -6.20 2.95 -12.38
C CYS A 139 -7.23 2.34 -11.45
N GLY A 140 -6.98 1.09 -11.03
CA GLY A 140 -7.68 0.43 -9.94
C GLY A 140 -6.68 -0.25 -9.02
N SER A 141 -6.93 -0.25 -7.71
CA SER A 141 -6.10 -0.96 -6.72
C SER A 141 -6.68 -2.32 -6.38
N THR A 142 -5.81 -3.31 -6.28
CA THR A 142 -6.10 -4.65 -5.76
C THR A 142 -4.89 -5.16 -4.97
N ILE A 143 -5.10 -6.03 -3.99
CA ILE A 143 -4.04 -6.56 -3.15
C ILE A 143 -4.06 -8.09 -3.18
N CYS A 144 -2.97 -8.70 -3.65
CA CYS A 144 -2.64 -10.13 -3.56
C CYS A 144 -3.82 -11.07 -3.92
N TYR A 145 -4.53 -11.60 -2.91
CA TYR A 145 -5.60 -12.58 -3.09
C TYR A 145 -6.80 -12.06 -3.89
N ASP A 146 -6.99 -10.74 -3.95
CA ASP A 146 -7.99 -10.10 -4.83
C ASP A 146 -7.84 -10.56 -6.29
N LEU A 147 -6.61 -10.94 -6.71
CA LEU A 147 -6.33 -11.45 -8.07
C LEU A 147 -7.18 -12.68 -8.44
N ARG A 148 -7.68 -13.42 -7.46
CA ARG A 148 -8.52 -14.62 -7.68
C ARG A 148 -9.98 -14.30 -7.97
N PHE A 149 -10.38 -13.03 -7.90
CA PHE A 149 -11.77 -12.60 -8.02
C PHE A 149 -11.96 -11.69 -9.24
N PRO A 150 -12.27 -12.28 -10.43
CA PRO A 150 -12.38 -11.52 -11.68
C PRO A 150 -13.52 -10.50 -11.66
N GLU A 151 -14.52 -10.66 -10.80
CA GLU A 151 -15.62 -9.71 -10.60
C GLU A 151 -15.11 -8.34 -10.15
N LEU A 152 -14.10 -8.29 -9.27
CA LEU A 152 -13.48 -7.06 -8.82
C LEU A 152 -12.83 -6.32 -9.99
N PHE A 153 -12.06 -7.03 -10.82
CA PHE A 153 -11.41 -6.44 -11.99
C PHE A 153 -12.43 -5.98 -13.04
N ARG A 154 -13.49 -6.74 -13.23
CA ARG A 154 -14.59 -6.36 -14.14
C ARG A 154 -15.24 -5.07 -13.68
N HIS A 155 -15.50 -4.92 -12.39
CA HIS A 155 -16.08 -3.70 -11.82
C HIS A 155 -15.16 -2.49 -12.02
N LEU A 156 -13.85 -2.65 -11.78
CA LEU A 156 -12.86 -1.59 -11.96
C LEU A 156 -12.66 -1.18 -13.43
N ALA A 157 -13.00 -2.05 -14.39
CA ALA A 157 -12.82 -1.82 -15.82
C ALA A 157 -14.06 -1.22 -16.53
N LEU A 158 -15.22 -1.23 -15.88
CA LEU A 158 -16.50 -0.72 -16.41
C LEU A 158 -16.80 0.69 -15.92
#